data_a05568500906655c046c4a134588cea9
#
_entry.id   a05568500906655c046c4a134588cea9
#
_cell.length_a   1.000
_cell.length_b   1.000
_cell.length_c   1.000
_cell.angle_alpha   90.00
_cell.angle_beta   90.00
_cell.angle_gamma   90.00
#
_symmetry.space_group_name_H-M   'P 1'
#
loop_
_entity.id
_entity.type
_entity.pdbx_description
1 polymer ?
#
loop_
_entity_poly.entity_id
_entity_poly.type
_entity_poly.pdbx_seq_one_letter_code
_entity_poly.pdbx_strand_id
1 'polypeptide(L)'
;MYFETLLLLYNKALWEGEIPGTTEGLYEYMTAHTDAAAGTYALVNQHSNTYNVAPFINGFGGYVIDKDGNPGLNAQETKDAITYNKKFAMLQADGDYNTVTALFNEGKAAAIIGGPWLVSGIKEAGIDLGIKALTDFTLPDGNPMIPYSGVQCIGVLKYAAENKKEAVEKVLEVLAGTEAGVTLAKGFNCAPANSRAYGDPDVASNEMILAMKKSAEKAVPMPNIPEMSVMWGPAESLLAAVNKSGEDVDTAAEKYQKEALTAIQDMK
;
A
#
# COMPACT_ATOMS: atom_id res chain seq x y z
N MET A 1 -6.38 -5.41 16.13
CA MET A 1 -7.39 -4.36 16.15
C MET A 1 -8.01 -4.15 14.77
N TYR A 2 -7.25 -3.81 13.76
CA TYR A 2 -7.75 -3.64 12.40
C TYR A 2 -6.69 -3.97 11.36
N PHE A 3 -7.16 -4.18 10.16
CA PHE A 3 -6.41 -4.48 8.96
C PHE A 3 -6.40 -3.25 8.05
N GLU A 4 -5.31 -3.06 7.33
CA GLU A 4 -5.17 -2.01 6.33
C GLU A 4 -4.38 -2.50 5.12
N THR A 5 -4.63 -1.91 3.97
CA THR A 5 -3.91 -2.19 2.72
C THR A 5 -4.03 -1.01 1.77
N LEU A 6 -3.26 -1.03 0.68
CA LEU A 6 -3.37 -0.07 -0.40
C LEU A 6 -4.57 -0.36 -1.30
N LEU A 7 -5.20 0.72 -1.74
CA LEU A 7 -6.34 0.77 -2.64
C LEU A 7 -6.10 1.84 -3.71
N LEU A 8 -6.83 1.79 -4.80
CA LEU A 8 -7.02 2.94 -5.66
C LEU A 8 -8.13 3.81 -5.08
N LEU A 9 -7.79 5.05 -4.75
CA LEU A 9 -8.70 6.10 -4.31
C LEU A 9 -8.83 7.11 -5.45
N TYR A 10 -10.05 7.46 -5.86
CA TYR A 10 -10.25 8.37 -6.98
C TYR A 10 -11.34 9.40 -6.70
N ASN A 11 -11.19 10.58 -7.27
CA ASN A 11 -12.17 11.64 -7.23
C ASN A 11 -13.19 11.40 -8.36
N LYS A 12 -14.43 11.07 -8.00
CA LYS A 12 -15.51 10.79 -8.95
C LYS A 12 -15.82 11.98 -9.87
N ALA A 13 -15.51 13.19 -9.44
CA ALA A 13 -15.72 14.40 -10.25
C ALA A 13 -14.62 14.62 -11.32
N LEU A 14 -13.45 14.00 -11.15
CA LEU A 14 -12.30 14.16 -12.05
C LEU A 14 -12.02 12.91 -12.90
N TRP A 15 -12.45 11.73 -12.43
CA TRP A 15 -12.26 10.50 -13.16
C TRP A 15 -13.32 10.35 -14.25
N GLU A 16 -12.87 10.22 -15.50
CA GLU A 16 -13.75 10.08 -16.65
C GLU A 16 -13.92 8.61 -17.08
N GLY A 17 -15.16 8.17 -17.22
CA GLY A 17 -15.50 6.82 -17.68
C GLY A 17 -15.33 5.73 -16.62
N GLU A 18 -15.27 4.48 -17.07
CA GLU A 18 -15.10 3.32 -16.21
C GLU A 18 -13.64 3.12 -15.81
N ILE A 19 -13.41 2.68 -14.56
CA ILE A 19 -12.06 2.34 -14.11
C ILE A 19 -11.61 1.05 -14.77
N PRO A 20 -10.44 1.03 -15.45
CA PRO A 20 -9.92 -0.16 -16.10
C PRO A 20 -9.81 -1.36 -15.16
N GLY A 21 -9.92 -2.56 -15.72
CA GLY A 21 -9.69 -3.82 -15.00
C GLY A 21 -8.26 -4.34 -15.12
N THR A 22 -7.40 -3.65 -15.88
CA THR A 22 -6.01 -4.05 -16.11
C THR A 22 -5.06 -2.89 -15.86
N THR A 23 -3.83 -3.20 -15.50
CA THR A 23 -2.79 -2.18 -15.34
C THR A 23 -2.38 -1.56 -16.68
N GLU A 24 -2.49 -2.27 -17.81
CA GLU A 24 -2.28 -1.69 -19.14
C GLU A 24 -3.35 -0.63 -19.45
N GLY A 25 -4.64 -0.96 -19.23
CA GLY A 25 -5.70 0.04 -19.40
C GLY A 25 -5.56 1.22 -18.46
N LEU A 26 -5.06 1.00 -17.22
CA LEU A 26 -4.74 2.09 -16.30
C LEU A 26 -3.60 2.97 -16.84
N TYR A 27 -2.55 2.37 -17.41
CA TYR A 27 -1.44 3.10 -18.04
C TYR A 27 -1.90 3.90 -19.26
N GLU A 28 -2.74 3.32 -20.10
CA GLU A 28 -3.34 4.02 -21.25
C GLU A 28 -4.18 5.22 -20.79
N TYR A 29 -5.00 5.03 -19.76
CA TYR A 29 -5.77 6.11 -19.15
C TYR A 29 -4.87 7.21 -18.63
N MET A 30 -3.81 6.87 -17.88
CA MET A 30 -2.84 7.85 -17.37
C MET A 30 -2.17 8.63 -18.50
N THR A 31 -1.80 7.95 -19.59
CA THR A 31 -1.16 8.60 -20.75
C THR A 31 -2.09 9.60 -21.41
N ALA A 32 -3.39 9.28 -21.49
CA ALA A 32 -4.38 10.13 -22.14
C ALA A 32 -4.82 11.34 -21.30
N HIS A 33 -4.78 11.23 -19.95
CA HIS A 33 -5.38 12.20 -19.03
C HIS A 33 -4.37 12.88 -18.11
N THR A 34 -3.06 12.70 -18.34
CA THR A 34 -2.01 13.41 -17.60
C THR A 34 -1.46 14.55 -18.45
N ASP A 35 -1.47 15.77 -17.90
CA ASP A 35 -0.75 16.93 -18.43
C ASP A 35 0.26 17.42 -17.38
N ALA A 36 1.47 16.85 -17.44
CA ALA A 36 2.54 17.20 -16.51
C ALA A 36 2.99 18.66 -16.65
N ALA A 37 2.81 19.29 -17.82
CA ALA A 37 3.13 20.70 -18.03
C ALA A 37 2.13 21.63 -17.32
N ALA A 38 0.87 21.21 -17.25
CA ALA A 38 -0.17 21.88 -16.46
C ALA A 38 -0.16 21.48 -14.97
N GLY A 39 0.61 20.46 -14.59
CA GLY A 39 0.68 19.93 -13.23
C GLY A 39 -0.56 19.13 -12.84
N THR A 40 -1.24 18.51 -13.82
CA THR A 40 -2.41 17.66 -13.60
C THR A 40 -2.14 16.21 -13.99
N TYR A 41 -2.64 15.28 -13.18
CA TYR A 41 -2.31 13.87 -13.27
C TYR A 41 -3.56 12.99 -13.20
N ALA A 42 -3.62 11.96 -14.01
CA ALA A 42 -4.70 10.97 -13.91
C ALA A 42 -4.58 10.11 -12.65
N LEU A 43 -3.36 9.71 -12.30
CA LEU A 43 -3.04 8.94 -11.11
C LEU A 43 -1.70 9.40 -10.54
N VAL A 44 -1.60 9.50 -9.23
CA VAL A 44 -0.33 9.70 -8.52
C VAL A 44 -0.07 8.55 -7.55
N ASN A 45 1.21 8.19 -7.42
CA ASN A 45 1.68 7.16 -6.49
C ASN A 45 3.11 7.48 -6.04
N GLN A 46 3.52 6.93 -4.92
CA GLN A 46 4.91 6.96 -4.44
C GLN A 46 5.71 5.85 -5.14
N HIS A 47 6.04 6.03 -6.42
CA HIS A 47 6.68 4.99 -7.24
C HIS A 47 8.10 4.58 -6.81
N SER A 48 8.71 5.34 -5.88
CA SER A 48 10.01 4.99 -5.27
C SER A 48 9.89 4.57 -3.80
N ASN A 49 8.66 4.35 -3.30
CA ASN A 49 8.42 3.78 -1.98
C ASN A 49 8.06 2.30 -2.09
N THR A 50 8.76 1.46 -1.34
CA THR A 50 8.64 0.00 -1.43
C THR A 50 7.22 -0.50 -1.12
N TYR A 51 6.55 0.08 -0.11
CA TYR A 51 5.18 -0.31 0.26
C TYR A 51 4.19 -0.02 -0.87
N ASN A 52 4.34 1.14 -1.53
CA ASN A 52 3.49 1.57 -2.63
C ASN A 52 3.77 0.83 -3.95
N VAL A 53 4.95 0.25 -4.12
CA VAL A 53 5.34 -0.56 -5.30
C VAL A 53 5.16 -2.05 -5.05
N ALA A 54 5.03 -2.48 -3.79
CA ALA A 54 4.77 -3.88 -3.45
C ALA A 54 3.61 -4.53 -4.22
N PRO A 55 2.50 -3.83 -4.58
CA PRO A 55 1.44 -4.43 -5.40
C PRO A 55 1.92 -4.95 -6.76
N PHE A 56 2.89 -4.29 -7.37
CA PHE A 56 3.53 -4.76 -8.60
C PHE A 56 4.51 -5.90 -8.30
N ILE A 57 5.41 -5.71 -7.31
CA ILE A 57 6.45 -6.70 -6.96
C ILE A 57 5.80 -8.06 -6.63
N ASN A 58 4.86 -8.07 -5.71
CA ASN A 58 4.17 -9.31 -5.30
C ASN A 58 3.32 -9.89 -6.44
N GLY A 59 2.69 -9.04 -7.24
CA GLY A 59 1.85 -9.44 -8.35
C GLY A 59 2.63 -10.15 -9.47
N PHE A 60 3.86 -9.71 -9.74
CA PHE A 60 4.79 -10.40 -10.67
C PHE A 60 5.44 -11.65 -10.06
N GLY A 61 5.14 -11.98 -8.78
CA GLY A 61 5.76 -13.11 -8.08
C GLY A 61 7.12 -12.79 -7.45
N GLY A 62 7.55 -11.53 -7.48
CA GLY A 62 8.73 -11.05 -6.77
C GLY A 62 8.47 -10.85 -5.27
N TYR A 63 9.51 -10.45 -4.54
CA TYR A 63 9.42 -10.17 -3.11
C TYR A 63 10.56 -9.26 -2.64
N VAL A 64 10.34 -8.56 -1.54
CA VAL A 64 11.36 -7.73 -0.89
C VAL A 64 12.28 -8.59 -0.02
N ILE A 65 11.70 -9.45 0.81
CA ILE A 65 12.38 -10.43 1.65
C ILE A 65 11.46 -11.63 1.87
N ASP A 66 12.02 -12.83 1.88
CA ASP A 66 11.28 -14.06 2.14
C ASP A 66 11.12 -14.34 3.65
N LYS A 67 10.37 -15.40 3.99
CA LYS A 67 10.13 -15.82 5.38
C LYS A 67 11.40 -16.32 6.11
N ASP A 68 12.43 -16.65 5.38
CA ASP A 68 13.70 -17.17 5.89
C ASP A 68 14.77 -16.05 6.01
N GLY A 69 14.40 -14.80 5.71
CA GLY A 69 15.24 -13.62 5.82
C GLY A 69 16.17 -13.40 4.62
N ASN A 70 15.87 -13.98 3.47
CA ASN A 70 16.66 -13.77 2.25
C ASN A 70 16.09 -12.61 1.44
N PRO A 71 16.87 -11.56 1.14
CA PRO A 71 16.44 -10.47 0.26
C PRO A 71 16.16 -10.97 -1.17
N GLY A 72 15.11 -10.43 -1.78
CA GLY A 72 14.69 -10.76 -3.15
C GLY A 72 14.84 -9.62 -4.15
N LEU A 73 15.68 -8.62 -3.87
CA LEU A 73 15.79 -7.42 -4.70
C LEU A 73 16.36 -7.69 -6.09
N ASN A 74 17.17 -8.75 -6.25
CA ASN A 74 17.73 -9.17 -7.53
C ASN A 74 17.01 -10.39 -8.15
N ALA A 75 15.90 -10.85 -7.57
CA ALA A 75 15.05 -11.86 -8.23
C ALA A 75 14.51 -11.32 -9.55
N GLN A 76 14.38 -12.19 -10.57
CA GLN A 76 13.97 -11.74 -11.91
C GLN A 76 12.57 -11.10 -11.86
N GLU A 77 11.64 -11.71 -11.14
CA GLU A 77 10.26 -11.23 -10.99
C GLU A 77 10.21 -9.84 -10.31
N THR A 78 11.10 -9.59 -9.35
CA THR A 78 11.24 -8.26 -8.71
C THR A 78 11.76 -7.22 -9.70
N LYS A 79 12.78 -7.57 -10.52
CA LYS A 79 13.32 -6.68 -11.55
C LYS A 79 12.29 -6.38 -12.64
N ASP A 80 11.53 -7.38 -13.07
CA ASP A 80 10.45 -7.22 -14.04
C ASP A 80 9.35 -6.28 -13.52
N ALA A 81 8.96 -6.44 -12.25
CA ALA A 81 8.00 -5.55 -11.59
C ALA A 81 8.51 -4.11 -11.47
N ILE A 82 9.78 -3.90 -11.14
CA ILE A 82 10.38 -2.57 -11.04
C ILE A 82 10.45 -1.91 -12.41
N THR A 83 10.84 -2.66 -13.44
CA THR A 83 10.86 -2.19 -14.84
C THR A 83 9.45 -1.80 -15.29
N TYR A 84 8.45 -2.61 -14.94
CA TYR A 84 7.05 -2.31 -15.24
C TYR A 84 6.54 -1.07 -14.47
N ASN A 85 6.84 -0.93 -13.18
CA ASN A 85 6.50 0.23 -12.38
C ASN A 85 7.11 1.53 -12.94
N LYS A 86 8.34 1.48 -13.48
CA LYS A 86 9.04 2.64 -14.04
C LYS A 86 8.22 3.37 -15.11
N LYS A 87 7.47 2.65 -15.95
CA LYS A 87 6.64 3.29 -16.99
C LYS A 87 5.56 4.20 -16.39
N PHE A 88 4.97 3.80 -15.24
CA PHE A 88 4.01 4.62 -14.51
C PHE A 88 4.71 5.81 -13.83
N ALA A 89 5.86 5.56 -13.23
CA ALA A 89 6.67 6.61 -12.58
C ALA A 89 7.05 7.74 -13.55
N MET A 90 7.26 7.42 -14.82
CA MET A 90 7.61 8.41 -15.86
C MET A 90 6.45 9.32 -16.28
N LEU A 91 5.20 8.96 -15.98
CA LEU A 91 4.02 9.77 -16.29
C LEU A 91 3.70 10.82 -15.23
N GLN A 92 4.39 10.80 -14.10
CA GLN A 92 4.22 11.80 -13.04
C GLN A 92 5.57 12.31 -12.55
N ALA A 93 5.57 13.49 -11.90
CA ALA A 93 6.73 13.88 -11.09
C ALA A 93 6.84 12.88 -9.92
N ASP A 94 8.05 12.33 -9.69
CA ASP A 94 8.27 11.46 -8.55
C ASP A 94 7.98 12.23 -7.25
N GLY A 95 7.02 11.74 -6.49
CA GLY A 95 6.49 12.38 -5.29
C GLY A 95 6.67 11.51 -4.05
N ASP A 96 6.99 12.18 -2.95
CA ASP A 96 6.86 11.60 -1.62
C ASP A 96 5.39 11.62 -1.16
N TYR A 97 5.14 11.07 0.03
CA TYR A 97 3.81 11.02 0.64
C TYR A 97 3.09 12.38 0.65
N ASN A 98 3.79 13.45 1.04
CA ASN A 98 3.19 14.78 1.16
C ASN A 98 2.83 15.34 -0.21
N THR A 99 3.72 15.18 -1.19
CA THR A 99 3.51 15.66 -2.57
C THR A 99 2.31 14.97 -3.23
N VAL A 100 2.24 13.63 -3.21
CA VAL A 100 1.14 12.91 -3.87
C VAL A 100 -0.19 13.15 -3.18
N THR A 101 -0.19 13.25 -1.83
CA THR A 101 -1.39 13.55 -1.05
C THR A 101 -1.90 14.97 -1.32
N ALA A 102 -1.00 15.96 -1.40
CA ALA A 102 -1.36 17.32 -1.74
C ALA A 102 -1.95 17.43 -3.15
N LEU A 103 -1.31 16.78 -4.15
CA LEU A 103 -1.82 16.76 -5.53
C LEU A 103 -3.24 16.21 -5.61
N PHE A 104 -3.53 15.13 -4.88
CA PHE A 104 -4.87 14.55 -4.86
C PHE A 104 -5.88 15.45 -4.14
N ASN A 105 -5.56 15.94 -2.95
CA ASN A 105 -6.46 16.77 -2.14
C ASN A 105 -6.73 18.14 -2.77
N GLU A 106 -5.79 18.67 -3.56
CA GLU A 106 -5.96 19.92 -4.32
C GLU A 106 -6.70 19.73 -5.66
N GLY A 107 -7.13 18.51 -5.98
CA GLY A 107 -7.81 18.22 -7.25
C GLY A 107 -6.89 18.27 -8.48
N LYS A 108 -5.57 18.19 -8.28
CA LYS A 108 -4.57 18.10 -9.34
C LYS A 108 -4.29 16.68 -9.82
N ALA A 109 -4.74 15.69 -9.06
CA ALA A 109 -4.71 14.29 -9.44
C ALA A 109 -6.12 13.70 -9.35
N ALA A 110 -6.53 12.95 -10.38
CA ALA A 110 -7.84 12.30 -10.40
C ALA A 110 -7.87 11.05 -9.52
N ALA A 111 -6.73 10.40 -9.30
CA ALA A 111 -6.60 9.23 -8.43
C ALA A 111 -5.27 9.20 -7.68
N ILE A 112 -5.23 8.44 -6.59
CA ILE A 112 -4.04 8.16 -5.78
C ILE A 112 -4.06 6.69 -5.32
N ILE A 113 -2.90 6.04 -5.30
CA ILE A 113 -2.74 4.78 -4.58
C ILE A 113 -2.42 5.11 -3.11
N GLY A 114 -3.31 4.68 -2.23
CA GLY A 114 -3.22 4.97 -0.80
C GLY A 114 -4.12 4.06 0.03
N GLY A 115 -4.20 4.32 1.32
CA GLY A 115 -4.97 3.52 2.25
C GLY A 115 -5.97 4.32 3.08
N PRO A 116 -6.62 3.70 4.08
CA PRO A 116 -7.66 4.33 4.89
C PRO A 116 -7.18 5.56 5.66
N TRP A 117 -5.88 5.68 5.91
CA TRP A 117 -5.28 6.85 6.59
C TRP A 117 -5.40 8.17 5.81
N LEU A 118 -5.66 8.13 4.49
CA LEU A 118 -5.87 9.33 3.67
C LEU A 118 -7.29 9.88 3.75
N VAL A 119 -8.26 9.08 4.21
CA VAL A 119 -9.70 9.41 4.10
C VAL A 119 -10.07 10.68 4.86
N SER A 120 -9.45 10.96 6.01
CA SER A 120 -9.74 12.18 6.78
C SER A 120 -9.43 13.43 5.94
N GLY A 121 -8.20 13.53 5.41
CA GLY A 121 -7.81 14.67 4.57
C GLY A 121 -8.61 14.77 3.27
N ILE A 122 -8.98 13.63 2.67
CA ILE A 122 -9.82 13.59 1.47
C ILE A 122 -11.22 14.16 1.75
N LYS A 123 -11.82 13.79 2.90
CA LYS A 123 -13.11 14.35 3.33
C LYS A 123 -13.03 15.85 3.62
N GLU A 124 -11.96 16.30 4.28
CA GLU A 124 -11.71 17.71 4.54
C GLU A 124 -11.55 18.52 3.24
N ALA A 125 -10.96 17.92 2.21
CA ALA A 125 -10.87 18.50 0.88
C ALA A 125 -12.21 18.52 0.10
N GLY A 126 -13.27 17.90 0.62
CA GLY A 126 -14.59 17.86 -0.01
C GLY A 126 -14.68 16.96 -1.26
N ILE A 127 -13.78 15.98 -1.39
CA ILE A 127 -13.72 15.10 -2.55
C ILE A 127 -14.81 14.02 -2.45
N ASP A 128 -15.57 13.84 -3.53
CA ASP A 128 -16.47 12.68 -3.72
C ASP A 128 -15.61 11.46 -4.07
N LEU A 129 -15.31 10.68 -3.03
CA LEU A 129 -14.36 9.60 -3.09
C LEU A 129 -14.97 8.32 -3.67
N GLY A 130 -14.33 7.79 -4.70
CA GLY A 130 -14.52 6.43 -5.16
C GLY A 130 -13.35 5.54 -4.77
N ILE A 131 -13.59 4.24 -4.63
CA ILE A 131 -12.63 3.28 -4.10
C ILE A 131 -12.63 2.02 -4.96
N LYS A 132 -11.44 1.51 -5.29
CA LYS A 132 -11.28 0.22 -5.98
C LYS A 132 -10.14 -0.58 -5.35
N ALA A 133 -10.35 -1.88 -5.16
CA ALA A 133 -9.32 -2.78 -4.69
C ALA A 133 -8.20 -2.90 -5.74
N LEU A 134 -6.92 -2.83 -5.34
CA LEU A 134 -5.80 -3.03 -6.28
C LEU A 134 -5.80 -4.45 -6.87
N THR A 135 -6.33 -5.42 -6.14
CA THR A 135 -6.49 -6.80 -6.61
C THR A 135 -7.49 -6.97 -7.76
N ASP A 136 -8.21 -5.91 -8.14
CA ASP A 136 -9.08 -5.87 -9.33
C ASP A 136 -8.34 -5.49 -10.61
N PHE A 137 -7.07 -5.10 -10.52
CA PHE A 137 -6.25 -4.80 -11.67
C PHE A 137 -5.39 -6.01 -12.04
N THR A 138 -5.54 -6.48 -13.27
CA THR A 138 -4.74 -7.59 -13.80
C THR A 138 -3.47 -7.05 -14.43
N LEU A 139 -2.32 -7.63 -14.08
CA LEU A 139 -1.01 -7.39 -14.65
C LEU A 139 -0.86 -8.08 -16.03
N PRO A 140 0.16 -7.73 -16.84
CA PRO A 140 0.36 -8.32 -18.17
C PRO A 140 0.50 -9.85 -18.19
N ASP A 141 0.96 -10.44 -17.11
CA ASP A 141 1.12 -11.89 -16.94
C ASP A 141 -0.19 -12.61 -16.53
N GLY A 142 -1.29 -11.86 -16.37
CA GLY A 142 -2.59 -12.37 -15.96
C GLY A 142 -2.81 -12.44 -14.44
N ASN A 143 -1.80 -12.17 -13.64
CA ASN A 143 -1.92 -12.11 -12.18
C ASN A 143 -2.51 -10.76 -11.72
N PRO A 144 -3.18 -10.69 -10.56
CA PRO A 144 -3.63 -9.41 -10.02
C PRO A 144 -2.45 -8.62 -9.41
N MET A 145 -2.62 -7.31 -9.26
CA MET A 145 -1.80 -6.56 -8.32
C MET A 145 -2.04 -7.09 -6.90
N ILE A 146 -0.95 -7.31 -6.14
CA ILE A 146 -1.04 -7.92 -4.80
C ILE A 146 -0.38 -6.99 -3.77
N PRO A 147 -1.16 -6.14 -3.08
CA PRO A 147 -0.61 -5.25 -2.06
C PRO A 147 -0.18 -6.02 -0.81
N TYR A 148 0.66 -5.39 0.01
CA TYR A 148 0.85 -5.86 1.38
C TYR A 148 -0.41 -5.63 2.22
N SER A 149 -0.66 -6.55 3.16
CA SER A 149 -1.58 -6.34 4.25
C SER A 149 -0.84 -5.96 5.53
N GLY A 150 -1.23 -4.82 6.11
CA GLY A 150 -0.80 -4.38 7.41
C GLY A 150 -1.81 -4.75 8.50
N VAL A 151 -1.33 -5.08 9.67
CA VAL A 151 -2.18 -5.33 10.84
C VAL A 151 -1.78 -4.40 11.96
N GLN A 152 -2.71 -3.57 12.40
CA GLN A 152 -2.53 -2.74 13.57
C GLN A 152 -2.93 -3.53 14.83
N CYS A 153 -1.97 -3.75 15.71
CA CYS A 153 -2.16 -4.54 16.91
C CYS A 153 -1.72 -3.77 18.16
N ILE A 154 -2.14 -4.29 19.31
CA ILE A 154 -1.71 -3.79 20.62
C ILE A 154 -0.85 -4.87 21.25
N GLY A 155 0.39 -4.51 21.60
CA GLY A 155 1.28 -5.34 22.37
C GLY A 155 1.16 -5.05 23.87
N VAL A 156 1.21 -6.10 24.70
CA VAL A 156 1.27 -5.98 26.15
C VAL A 156 2.74 -6.06 26.57
N LEU A 157 3.24 -5.01 27.19
CA LEU A 157 4.60 -5.01 27.73
C LEU A 157 4.73 -5.99 28.90
N LYS A 158 5.88 -6.67 29.00
CA LYS A 158 6.16 -7.68 30.02
C LYS A 158 5.83 -7.20 31.46
N TYR A 159 6.28 -6.00 31.80
CA TYR A 159 5.99 -5.42 33.15
C TYR A 159 4.48 -5.30 33.42
N ALA A 160 3.70 -4.87 32.41
CA ALA A 160 2.25 -4.74 32.57
C ALA A 160 1.57 -6.10 32.69
N ALA A 161 2.02 -7.08 31.91
CA ALA A 161 1.52 -8.46 31.99
C ALA A 161 1.75 -9.10 33.36
N GLU A 162 2.92 -8.86 33.95
CA GLU A 162 3.31 -9.44 35.25
C GLU A 162 2.70 -8.70 36.45
N ASN A 163 2.60 -7.36 36.39
CA ASN A 163 2.27 -6.55 37.57
C ASN A 163 0.87 -5.90 37.54
N LYS A 164 0.18 -5.93 36.38
CA LYS A 164 -1.13 -5.30 36.18
C LYS A 164 -2.10 -6.19 35.40
N LYS A 165 -1.99 -7.50 35.54
CA LYS A 165 -2.69 -8.50 34.73
C LYS A 165 -4.19 -8.24 34.60
N GLU A 166 -4.90 -8.05 35.72
CA GLU A 166 -6.35 -7.81 35.74
C GLU A 166 -6.75 -6.55 34.95
N ALA A 167 -5.99 -5.45 35.09
CA ALA A 167 -6.24 -4.22 34.34
C ALA A 167 -5.97 -4.40 32.85
N VAL A 168 -4.88 -5.13 32.49
CA VAL A 168 -4.53 -5.45 31.10
C VAL A 168 -5.63 -6.30 30.47
N GLU A 169 -6.12 -7.34 31.14
CA GLU A 169 -7.19 -8.21 30.65
C GLU A 169 -8.47 -7.41 30.34
N LYS A 170 -8.88 -6.51 31.23
CA LYS A 170 -10.06 -5.63 31.03
C LYS A 170 -9.88 -4.71 29.82
N VAL A 171 -8.69 -4.13 29.65
CA VAL A 171 -8.41 -3.26 28.50
C VAL A 171 -8.43 -4.07 27.19
N LEU A 172 -7.80 -5.25 27.18
CA LEU A 172 -7.80 -6.12 25.99
C LEU A 172 -9.21 -6.60 25.62
N GLU A 173 -10.05 -6.93 26.62
CA GLU A 173 -11.43 -7.34 26.39
C GLU A 173 -12.23 -6.23 25.68
N VAL A 174 -12.09 -4.97 26.13
CA VAL A 174 -12.75 -3.81 25.50
C VAL A 174 -12.22 -3.62 24.07
N LEU A 175 -10.90 -3.60 23.89
CA LEU A 175 -10.27 -3.30 22.60
C LEU A 175 -10.44 -4.42 21.55
N ALA A 176 -10.57 -5.67 21.99
CA ALA A 176 -10.89 -6.80 21.13
C ALA A 176 -12.41 -6.95 20.89
N GLY A 177 -13.24 -6.20 21.60
CA GLY A 177 -14.68 -6.27 21.55
C GLY A 177 -15.28 -5.80 20.21
N THR A 178 -16.52 -6.19 19.95
CA THR A 178 -17.27 -5.81 18.75
C THR A 178 -17.47 -4.30 18.67
N GLU A 179 -17.78 -3.66 19.79
CA GLU A 179 -18.03 -2.21 19.86
C GLU A 179 -16.78 -1.39 19.48
N ALA A 180 -15.60 -1.79 19.93
CA ALA A 180 -14.35 -1.15 19.54
C ALA A 180 -14.11 -1.28 18.01
N GLY A 181 -14.39 -2.46 17.45
CA GLY A 181 -14.30 -2.68 16.01
C GLY A 181 -15.26 -1.80 15.23
N VAL A 182 -16.52 -1.70 15.65
CA VAL A 182 -17.53 -0.83 15.03
C VAL A 182 -17.14 0.64 15.13
N THR A 183 -16.63 1.07 16.28
CA THR A 183 -16.17 2.46 16.49
C THR A 183 -15.02 2.82 15.57
N LEU A 184 -14.01 1.94 15.44
CA LEU A 184 -12.89 2.14 14.53
C LEU A 184 -13.33 2.17 13.06
N ALA A 185 -14.26 1.31 12.69
CA ALA A 185 -14.80 1.27 11.34
C ALA A 185 -15.56 2.56 10.98
N LYS A 186 -16.47 3.00 11.83
CA LYS A 186 -17.31 4.20 11.59
C LYS A 186 -16.52 5.49 11.69
N GLY A 187 -15.62 5.60 12.68
CA GLY A 187 -14.85 6.82 12.91
C GLY A 187 -13.68 7.01 11.95
N PHE A 188 -13.02 5.91 11.59
CA PHE A 188 -11.72 5.96 10.91
C PHE A 188 -11.60 5.09 9.65
N ASN A 189 -12.71 4.47 9.20
CA ASN A 189 -12.75 3.56 8.05
C ASN A 189 -11.78 2.37 8.16
N CYS A 190 -11.41 1.98 9.37
CA CYS A 190 -10.56 0.82 9.63
C CYS A 190 -11.34 -0.47 9.40
N ALA A 191 -10.75 -1.47 8.73
CA ALA A 191 -11.36 -2.80 8.59
C ALA A 191 -11.17 -3.59 9.89
N PRO A 192 -12.24 -3.86 10.69
CA PRO A 192 -12.09 -4.50 11.99
C PRO A 192 -11.53 -5.91 11.91
N ALA A 193 -10.60 -6.27 12.81
CA ALA A 193 -10.15 -7.65 12.98
C ALA A 193 -11.24 -8.54 13.62
N ASN A 194 -12.16 -7.95 14.40
CA ASN A 194 -13.27 -8.67 14.98
C ASN A 194 -14.39 -8.86 13.93
N SER A 195 -14.57 -10.09 13.48
CA SER A 195 -15.57 -10.44 12.44
C SER A 195 -17.02 -10.09 12.82
N ARG A 196 -17.34 -10.03 14.12
CA ARG A 196 -18.70 -9.67 14.59
C ARG A 196 -19.04 -8.20 14.30
N ALA A 197 -18.03 -7.33 14.16
CA ALA A 197 -18.25 -5.92 13.83
C ALA A 197 -18.87 -5.73 12.43
N TYR A 198 -18.67 -6.68 11.52
CA TYR A 198 -19.31 -6.67 10.19
C TYR A 198 -20.80 -6.98 10.21
N GLY A 199 -21.37 -7.32 11.36
CA GLY A 199 -22.82 -7.42 11.56
C GLY A 199 -23.49 -6.04 11.75
N ASP A 200 -22.74 -4.97 12.01
CA ASP A 200 -23.27 -3.60 12.03
C ASP A 200 -23.55 -3.13 10.59
N PRO A 201 -24.75 -2.60 10.29
CA PRO A 201 -25.13 -2.19 8.93
C PRO A 201 -24.21 -1.14 8.30
N ASP A 202 -23.73 -0.17 9.08
CA ASP A 202 -22.85 0.89 8.57
C ASP A 202 -21.44 0.34 8.25
N VAL A 203 -20.96 -0.64 9.00
CA VAL A 203 -19.71 -1.34 8.71
C VAL A 203 -19.86 -2.21 7.47
N ALA A 204 -20.98 -2.95 7.37
CA ALA A 204 -21.24 -3.85 6.26
C ALA A 204 -21.44 -3.12 4.91
N SER A 205 -21.86 -1.84 4.93
CA SER A 205 -22.06 -1.02 3.73
C SER A 205 -20.92 -0.05 3.44
N ASN A 206 -19.87 -0.02 4.25
CA ASN A 206 -18.75 0.91 4.06
C ASN A 206 -17.85 0.45 2.88
N GLU A 207 -17.84 1.22 1.80
CA GLU A 207 -17.10 0.91 0.56
C GLU A 207 -15.60 0.68 0.81
N MET A 208 -14.97 1.47 1.69
CA MET A 208 -13.56 1.32 2.05
C MET A 208 -13.30 -0.03 2.71
N ILE A 209 -14.13 -0.40 3.68
CA ILE A 209 -14.01 -1.67 4.41
C ILE A 209 -14.25 -2.85 3.48
N LEU A 210 -15.23 -2.75 2.59
CA LEU A 210 -15.52 -3.78 1.58
C LEU A 210 -14.36 -3.95 0.61
N ALA A 211 -13.76 -2.86 0.12
CA ALA A 211 -12.60 -2.92 -0.76
C ALA A 211 -11.37 -3.52 -0.06
N MET A 212 -11.12 -3.17 1.21
CA MET A 212 -10.06 -3.78 2.01
C MET A 212 -10.32 -5.26 2.27
N LYS A 213 -11.54 -5.64 2.61
CA LYS A 213 -11.92 -7.05 2.79
C LYS A 213 -11.68 -7.87 1.52
N LYS A 214 -12.06 -7.33 0.36
CA LYS A 214 -11.80 -7.96 -0.94
C LYS A 214 -10.30 -8.09 -1.21
N SER A 215 -9.52 -7.04 -0.93
CA SER A 215 -8.06 -7.07 -1.09
C SER A 215 -7.41 -8.10 -0.18
N ALA A 216 -7.93 -8.29 1.05
CA ALA A 216 -7.41 -9.25 2.02
C ALA A 216 -7.41 -10.70 1.54
N GLU A 217 -8.28 -11.05 0.58
CA GLU A 217 -8.34 -12.40 0.01
C GLU A 217 -7.08 -12.77 -0.78
N LYS A 218 -6.36 -11.78 -1.30
CA LYS A 218 -5.16 -11.96 -2.14
C LYS A 218 -3.93 -11.22 -1.61
N ALA A 219 -4.09 -10.24 -0.73
CA ALA A 219 -2.98 -9.48 -0.17
C ALA A 219 -1.98 -10.38 0.56
N VAL A 220 -0.70 -10.05 0.42
CA VAL A 220 0.37 -10.76 1.11
C VAL A 220 0.60 -10.09 2.46
N PRO A 221 0.63 -10.83 3.58
CA PRO A 221 1.06 -10.29 4.86
C PRO A 221 2.45 -9.66 4.74
N MET A 222 2.58 -8.41 5.20
CA MET A 222 3.89 -7.77 5.25
C MET A 222 4.82 -8.63 6.15
N PRO A 223 6.05 -8.97 5.69
CA PRO A 223 6.94 -9.82 6.46
C PRO A 223 7.16 -9.29 7.89
N ASN A 224 6.85 -10.12 8.88
CA ASN A 224 6.97 -9.78 10.30
C ASN A 224 8.21 -10.48 10.90
N ILE A 225 9.37 -10.20 10.31
CA ILE A 225 10.68 -10.68 10.77
C ILE A 225 11.58 -9.46 11.02
N PRO A 226 12.55 -9.55 11.94
CA PRO A 226 13.42 -8.42 12.27
C PRO A 226 14.16 -7.85 11.05
N GLU A 227 14.59 -8.71 10.14
CA GLU A 227 15.32 -8.37 8.92
C GLU A 227 14.53 -7.43 7.99
N MET A 228 13.19 -7.51 8.00
CA MET A 228 12.37 -6.58 7.21
C MET A 228 12.62 -5.11 7.58
N SER A 229 12.98 -4.82 8.82
CA SER A 229 13.21 -3.45 9.28
C SER A 229 14.36 -2.75 8.57
N VAL A 230 15.36 -3.50 8.12
CA VAL A 230 16.53 -2.97 7.39
C VAL A 230 16.40 -3.08 5.87
N MET A 231 15.32 -3.69 5.37
CA MET A 231 15.08 -3.83 3.94
C MET A 231 14.55 -2.58 3.25
N TRP A 232 13.88 -1.69 4.00
CA TRP A 232 13.26 -0.49 3.43
C TRP A 232 14.28 0.40 2.71
N GLY A 233 15.42 0.67 3.34
CA GLY A 233 16.48 1.51 2.77
C GLY A 233 16.99 1.00 1.42
N PRO A 234 17.55 -0.22 1.33
CA PRO A 234 18.05 -0.79 0.08
C PRO A 234 16.96 -0.90 -1.00
N ALA A 235 15.73 -1.30 -0.63
CA ALA A 235 14.64 -1.45 -1.60
C ALA A 235 14.18 -0.10 -2.16
N GLU A 236 14.03 0.94 -1.34
CA GLU A 236 13.68 2.29 -1.81
C GLU A 236 14.81 2.92 -2.62
N SER A 237 16.07 2.65 -2.23
CA SER A 237 17.24 3.10 -3.00
C SER A 237 17.30 2.46 -4.39
N LEU A 238 16.97 1.17 -4.50
CA LEU A 238 16.83 0.48 -5.79
C LEU A 238 15.75 1.16 -6.66
N LEU A 239 14.57 1.37 -6.11
CA LEU A 239 13.48 2.04 -6.83
C LEU A 239 13.86 3.45 -7.28
N ALA A 240 14.51 4.22 -6.41
CA ALA A 240 14.96 5.58 -6.74
C ALA A 240 16.07 5.58 -7.81
N ALA A 241 17.02 4.65 -7.76
CA ALA A 241 18.07 4.50 -8.76
C ALA A 241 17.48 4.25 -10.15
N VAL A 242 16.50 3.34 -10.24
CA VAL A 242 15.87 3.01 -11.52
C VAL A 242 14.90 4.11 -12.01
N ASN A 243 14.09 4.68 -11.12
CA ASN A 243 13.05 5.62 -11.50
C ASN A 243 13.58 7.05 -11.71
N LYS A 244 14.50 7.51 -10.84
CA LYS A 244 15.01 8.90 -10.83
C LYS A 244 16.34 9.05 -11.54
N SER A 245 17.29 8.13 -11.28
CA SER A 245 18.63 8.22 -11.84
C SER A 245 18.76 7.53 -13.19
N GLY A 246 17.75 6.76 -13.61
CA GLY A 246 17.76 6.04 -14.87
C GLY A 246 18.75 4.88 -14.93
N GLU A 247 19.22 4.40 -13.75
CA GLU A 247 20.12 3.24 -13.69
C GLU A 247 19.45 2.03 -14.33
N ASP A 248 20.29 1.18 -14.92
CA ASP A 248 19.92 -0.15 -15.39
C ASP A 248 19.44 -1.01 -14.22
N VAL A 249 18.29 -1.68 -14.39
CA VAL A 249 17.65 -2.42 -13.30
C VAL A 249 18.52 -3.59 -12.80
N ASP A 250 19.22 -4.28 -13.67
CA ASP A 250 20.06 -5.42 -13.29
C ASP A 250 21.24 -4.94 -12.44
N THR A 251 21.90 -3.87 -12.88
CA THR A 251 23.02 -3.26 -12.16
C THR A 251 22.59 -2.73 -10.79
N ALA A 252 21.48 -2.00 -10.74
CA ALA A 252 20.94 -1.46 -9.49
C ALA A 252 20.50 -2.58 -8.54
N ALA A 253 19.80 -3.61 -9.05
CA ALA A 253 19.33 -4.73 -8.24
C ALA A 253 20.48 -5.50 -7.59
N GLU A 254 21.56 -5.79 -8.34
CA GLU A 254 22.75 -6.43 -7.77
C GLU A 254 23.41 -5.61 -6.66
N LYS A 255 23.51 -4.30 -6.86
CA LYS A 255 24.08 -3.38 -5.88
C LYS A 255 23.27 -3.39 -4.58
N TYR A 256 21.97 -3.15 -4.68
CA TYR A 256 21.11 -3.01 -3.51
C TYR A 256 20.78 -4.35 -2.84
N GLN A 257 20.84 -5.46 -3.57
CA GLN A 257 20.84 -6.80 -2.98
C GLN A 257 22.04 -7.02 -2.04
N LYS A 258 23.24 -6.58 -2.45
CA LYS A 258 24.44 -6.67 -1.61
C LYS A 258 24.34 -5.75 -0.38
N GLU A 259 23.80 -4.55 -0.55
CA GLU A 259 23.53 -3.64 0.57
C GLU A 259 22.56 -4.25 1.57
N ALA A 260 21.47 -4.84 1.10
CA ALA A 260 20.49 -5.52 1.94
C ALA A 260 21.10 -6.68 2.73
N LEU A 261 21.90 -7.52 2.07
CA LEU A 261 22.62 -8.61 2.74
C LEU A 261 23.59 -8.11 3.82
N THR A 262 24.30 -7.00 3.56
CA THR A 262 25.18 -6.37 4.54
C THR A 262 24.39 -5.84 5.72
N ALA A 263 23.28 -5.11 5.48
CA ALA A 263 22.43 -4.58 6.55
C ALA A 263 21.83 -5.69 7.45
N ILE A 264 21.46 -6.83 6.86
CA ILE A 264 20.98 -8.01 7.62
C ILE A 264 22.14 -8.63 8.44
N GLN A 265 23.34 -8.67 7.89
CA GLN A 265 24.52 -9.17 8.61
C GLN A 265 24.86 -8.30 9.84
N ASP A 266 24.76 -6.98 9.70
CA ASP A 266 25.07 -6.02 10.77
C ASP A 266 24.03 -6.04 11.91
N MET A 267 22.89 -6.66 11.70
CA MET A 267 21.89 -6.89 12.77
C MET A 267 22.23 -8.05 13.71
N LYS A 268 23.08 -8.97 13.27
CA LYS A 268 23.44 -10.20 14.03
C LYS A 268 24.67 -10.01 14.88
#